data_0e3904e83306d4c90e2b5dea3f272a5a
#
_entry.id   0e3904e83306d4c90e2b5dea3f272a5a
#
_cell.length_a   1.000
_cell.length_b   1.000
_cell.length_c   1.000
_cell.angle_alpha   90.00
_cell.angle_beta   90.00
_cell.angle_gamma   90.00
#
_symmetry.space_group_name_H-M   'P 1'
#
loop_
_entity.id
_entity.type
_entity.pdbx_description
1 polymer ?
#
loop_
_entity_poly.entity_id
_entity_poly.type
_entity_poly.pdbx_seq_one_letter_code
_entity_poly.pdbx_strand_id
1 'polypeptide(L)'
;VAEQAKPMFELVYFAPGRILISTTPEGNIQAIKADVELSVENKDVVIIQGNPVITAQGFDRLNKLAGVSLVMPSRIDVPGHGNQPNPFFILDPATGAIRFVMAKMVGIGYSPVGNLVIVDQSLLFDLLSYLKMDAIAKIRAVKGCGKVANKSTLSEKEKDWFFIPILDENYGICLDPLHPEFINIIKEHTQRQRFAERIALGILKRNCLRHHPAIGIMNVQLGEGGKCKVPILAWRKDLGMEELRKIAEDKSARAG
;
A
#
# COMPACT_ATOMS: atom_id res chain seq x y z
N VAL A 1 -46.84 -21.20 -12.32
CA VAL A 1 -45.55 -21.52 -12.95
C VAL A 1 -44.77 -20.23 -12.97
N ALA A 2 -43.82 -20.07 -12.02
CA ALA A 2 -42.94 -18.93 -11.97
C ALA A 2 -41.86 -19.09 -13.04
N GLU A 3 -41.83 -18.19 -13.96
CA GLU A 3 -40.81 -18.08 -15.00
C GLU A 3 -39.51 -17.63 -14.34
N GLN A 4 -38.55 -18.54 -14.18
CA GLN A 4 -37.22 -18.23 -13.70
C GLN A 4 -36.52 -17.35 -14.75
N ALA A 5 -36.34 -16.07 -14.45
CA ALA A 5 -35.49 -15.17 -15.21
C ALA A 5 -34.07 -15.74 -15.27
N LYS A 6 -33.65 -16.23 -16.43
CA LYS A 6 -32.23 -16.57 -16.69
C LYS A 6 -31.38 -15.32 -16.49
N PRO A 7 -30.30 -15.38 -15.72
CA PRO A 7 -29.31 -14.30 -15.72
C PRO A 7 -28.65 -14.25 -17.09
N MET A 8 -28.98 -13.24 -17.87
CA MET A 8 -28.37 -13.00 -19.18
C MET A 8 -27.03 -12.29 -18.96
N PHE A 9 -26.00 -13.06 -18.62
CA PHE A 9 -24.63 -12.60 -18.72
C PHE A 9 -24.14 -12.83 -20.15
N GLU A 10 -24.47 -11.94 -21.06
CA GLU A 10 -23.71 -11.81 -22.29
C GLU A 10 -22.40 -11.11 -21.96
N LEU A 11 -21.28 -11.82 -22.13
CA LEU A 11 -19.95 -11.25 -22.23
C LEU A 11 -19.89 -10.40 -23.50
N VAL A 12 -20.39 -9.17 -23.42
CA VAL A 12 -20.36 -8.22 -24.52
C VAL A 12 -18.93 -7.71 -24.65
N TYR A 13 -18.30 -8.00 -25.77
CA TYR A 13 -16.98 -7.46 -26.11
C TYR A 13 -17.10 -5.96 -26.38
N PHE A 14 -16.64 -5.12 -25.48
CA PHE A 14 -16.80 -3.68 -25.61
C PHE A 14 -15.65 -3.07 -26.40
N ALA A 15 -15.97 -2.34 -27.46
CA ALA A 15 -15.04 -1.42 -28.09
C ALA A 15 -14.78 -0.22 -27.13
N PRO A 16 -13.56 0.37 -27.12
CA PRO A 16 -13.29 1.58 -26.36
C PRO A 16 -14.29 2.69 -26.68
N GLY A 17 -14.78 3.38 -25.63
CA GLY A 17 -15.69 4.51 -25.77
C GLY A 17 -17.20 4.16 -25.82
N ARG A 18 -17.60 2.90 -25.70
CA ARG A 18 -19.02 2.54 -25.51
C ARG A 18 -19.41 2.65 -24.03
N ILE A 19 -20.53 3.31 -23.78
CA ILE A 19 -21.18 3.38 -22.46
C ILE A 19 -22.30 2.35 -22.47
N LEU A 20 -22.32 1.48 -21.46
CA LEU A 20 -23.43 0.58 -21.19
C LEU A 20 -24.14 1.03 -19.93
N ILE A 21 -25.45 0.94 -19.96
CA ILE A 21 -26.29 1.20 -18.79
C ILE A 21 -26.91 -0.14 -18.40
N SER A 22 -26.71 -0.55 -17.15
CA SER A 22 -27.39 -1.69 -16.56
C SER A 22 -28.32 -1.20 -15.46
N THR A 23 -29.54 -1.66 -15.45
CA THR A 23 -30.52 -1.37 -14.41
C THR A 23 -30.40 -2.41 -13.32
N THR A 24 -30.07 -1.98 -12.12
CA THR A 24 -30.08 -2.83 -10.92
C THR A 24 -31.27 -2.43 -10.02
N PRO A 25 -31.65 -3.28 -9.04
CA PRO A 25 -32.67 -2.92 -8.06
C PRO A 25 -32.36 -1.62 -7.31
N GLU A 26 -31.10 -1.20 -7.29
CA GLU A 26 -30.57 -0.03 -6.60
C GLU A 26 -30.40 1.19 -7.51
N GLY A 27 -30.78 1.07 -8.78
CA GLY A 27 -30.69 2.13 -9.79
C GLY A 27 -29.81 1.79 -10.99
N ASN A 28 -29.64 2.75 -11.88
CA ASN A 28 -28.84 2.60 -13.08
C ASN A 28 -27.34 2.73 -12.78
N ILE A 29 -26.56 1.77 -13.26
CA ILE A 29 -25.10 1.83 -13.25
C ILE A 29 -24.59 1.92 -14.69
N GLN A 30 -23.52 2.68 -14.90
CA GLN A 30 -22.92 2.89 -16.21
C GLN A 30 -21.55 2.21 -16.28
N ALA A 31 -21.31 1.46 -17.36
CA ALA A 31 -19.98 0.90 -17.63
C ALA A 31 -19.23 1.76 -18.65
N ILE A 32 -18.00 2.09 -18.32
CA ILE A 32 -17.08 2.82 -19.17
C ILE A 32 -15.82 1.98 -19.34
N LYS A 33 -15.45 1.71 -20.60
CA LYS A 33 -14.18 1.06 -20.93
C LYS A 33 -13.26 2.07 -21.58
N ALA A 34 -12.07 2.25 -21.03
CA ALA A 34 -11.02 3.06 -21.66
C ALA A 34 -9.63 2.52 -21.32
N ASP A 35 -8.68 2.83 -22.18
CA ASP A 35 -7.26 2.53 -21.95
C ASP A 35 -6.61 3.73 -21.26
N VAL A 36 -5.94 3.46 -20.14
CA VAL A 36 -5.14 4.46 -19.41
C VAL A 36 -3.67 4.26 -19.78
N GLU A 37 -3.06 5.29 -20.36
CA GLU A 37 -1.62 5.27 -20.63
C GLU A 37 -0.84 5.64 -19.37
N LEU A 38 0.07 4.76 -18.96
CA LEU A 38 1.04 4.97 -17.89
C LEU A 38 2.43 5.06 -18.49
N SER A 39 3.33 5.86 -17.87
CA SER A 39 4.70 5.99 -18.35
C SER A 39 5.72 6.11 -17.22
N VAL A 40 6.96 5.73 -17.52
CA VAL A 40 8.11 5.92 -16.63
C VAL A 40 8.42 7.42 -16.50
N GLU A 41 8.30 8.18 -17.57
CA GLU A 41 8.53 9.63 -17.61
C GLU A 41 7.61 10.37 -16.61
N ASN A 42 6.33 10.01 -16.58
CA ASN A 42 5.36 10.58 -15.63
C ASN A 42 5.45 9.96 -14.23
N LYS A 43 6.42 9.09 -13.96
CA LYS A 43 6.56 8.37 -12.70
C LYS A 43 5.35 7.50 -12.32
N ASP A 44 4.52 7.15 -13.30
CA ASP A 44 3.40 6.21 -13.09
C ASP A 44 3.90 4.79 -12.89
N VAL A 45 5.06 4.48 -13.50
CA VAL A 45 5.75 3.18 -13.44
C VAL A 45 7.21 3.41 -13.09
N VAL A 46 7.78 2.53 -12.27
CA VAL A 46 9.22 2.48 -11.97
C VAL A 46 9.76 1.10 -12.30
N ILE A 47 11.03 1.01 -12.64
CA ILE A 47 11.69 -0.28 -12.89
C ILE A 47 12.45 -0.68 -11.63
N ILE A 48 12.06 -1.79 -11.03
CA ILE A 48 12.70 -2.36 -9.84
C ILE A 48 13.26 -3.72 -10.21
N GLN A 49 14.58 -3.87 -10.14
CA GLN A 49 15.28 -5.12 -10.52
C GLN A 49 14.89 -5.65 -11.91
N GLY A 50 14.75 -4.73 -12.88
CA GLY A 50 14.34 -5.05 -14.25
C GLY A 50 12.85 -5.23 -14.47
N ASN A 51 12.03 -5.23 -13.43
CA ASN A 51 10.58 -5.42 -13.53
C ASN A 51 9.86 -4.06 -13.43
N PRO A 52 8.93 -3.74 -14.34
CA PRO A 52 8.11 -2.55 -14.23
C PRO A 52 7.06 -2.72 -13.12
N VAL A 53 6.98 -1.73 -12.25
CA VAL A 53 6.06 -1.70 -11.10
C VAL A 53 5.26 -0.41 -11.13
N ILE A 54 3.93 -0.50 -11.06
CA ILE A 54 3.05 0.66 -10.98
C ILE A 54 3.24 1.35 -9.63
N THR A 55 3.48 2.64 -9.66
CA THR A 55 3.64 3.49 -8.47
C THR A 55 2.29 3.85 -7.85
N ALA A 56 2.31 4.48 -6.68
CA ALA A 56 1.09 5.04 -6.08
C ALA A 56 0.42 6.08 -7.02
N GLN A 57 1.21 6.88 -7.73
CA GLN A 57 0.72 7.85 -8.71
C GLN A 57 0.08 7.16 -9.92
N GLY A 58 0.67 6.06 -10.40
CA GLY A 58 0.09 5.25 -11.47
C GLY A 58 -1.25 4.64 -11.06
N PHE A 59 -1.35 4.09 -9.84
CA PHE A 59 -2.62 3.59 -9.31
C PHE A 59 -3.67 4.71 -9.16
N ASP A 60 -3.28 5.91 -8.74
CA ASP A 60 -4.18 7.05 -8.68
C ASP A 60 -4.73 7.43 -10.07
N ARG A 61 -3.87 7.34 -11.08
CA ARG A 61 -4.25 7.60 -12.47
C ARG A 61 -5.26 6.57 -12.99
N LEU A 62 -5.02 5.28 -12.72
CA LEU A 62 -5.98 4.21 -13.02
C LEU A 62 -7.30 4.40 -12.27
N ASN A 63 -7.22 4.80 -11.01
CA ASN A 63 -8.41 4.98 -10.17
C ASN A 63 -9.30 6.16 -10.59
N LYS A 64 -8.76 7.16 -11.27
CA LYS A 64 -9.60 8.24 -11.85
C LYS A 64 -10.66 7.69 -12.80
N LEU A 65 -10.37 6.58 -13.49
CA LEU A 65 -11.32 5.89 -14.33
C LEU A 65 -12.06 4.79 -13.57
N ALA A 66 -11.36 3.95 -12.80
CA ALA A 66 -11.94 2.82 -12.08
C ALA A 66 -12.98 3.23 -11.03
N GLY A 67 -12.81 4.43 -10.43
CA GLY A 67 -13.79 4.99 -9.51
C GLY A 67 -13.90 4.26 -8.17
N VAL A 68 -12.82 3.60 -7.71
CA VAL A 68 -12.78 2.97 -6.39
C VAL A 68 -12.72 4.07 -5.33
N SER A 69 -13.69 4.08 -4.44
CA SER A 69 -13.72 4.96 -3.27
C SER A 69 -12.86 4.40 -2.17
N LEU A 70 -11.92 5.21 -1.66
CA LEU A 70 -11.06 4.84 -0.55
C LEU A 70 -11.56 5.52 0.73
N VAL A 71 -11.90 4.72 1.72
CA VAL A 71 -12.44 5.19 2.99
C VAL A 71 -11.56 4.69 4.13
N MET A 72 -11.21 5.57 5.05
CA MET A 72 -10.58 5.21 6.30
C MET A 72 -11.66 5.12 7.38
N PRO A 73 -11.89 3.92 7.99
CA PRO A 73 -12.69 3.83 9.19
C PRO A 73 -12.14 4.76 10.28
N SER A 74 -13.01 5.35 11.08
CA SER A 74 -12.57 6.27 12.16
C SER A 74 -11.78 5.55 13.27
N ARG A 75 -12.00 4.24 13.42
CA ARG A 75 -11.37 3.41 14.44
C ARG A 75 -10.92 2.07 13.88
N ILE A 76 -9.94 1.46 14.56
CA ILE A 76 -9.39 0.13 14.26
C ILE A 76 -9.16 -0.65 15.55
N ASP A 77 -9.30 -1.98 15.49
CA ASP A 77 -8.85 -2.86 16.55
C ASP A 77 -7.35 -3.12 16.42
N VAL A 78 -6.61 -2.79 17.47
CA VAL A 78 -5.16 -2.92 17.54
C VAL A 78 -4.83 -4.02 18.55
N PRO A 79 -4.14 -5.11 18.14
CA PRO A 79 -3.77 -6.18 19.06
C PRO A 79 -3.05 -5.65 20.30
N GLY A 80 -3.54 -6.01 21.48
CA GLY A 80 -2.99 -5.55 22.76
C GLY A 80 -3.36 -4.12 23.18
N HIS A 81 -4.04 -3.34 22.32
CA HIS A 81 -4.44 -1.95 22.60
C HIS A 81 -5.96 -1.71 22.46
N GLY A 82 -6.70 -2.70 21.96
CA GLY A 82 -8.15 -2.59 21.75
C GLY A 82 -8.52 -1.62 20.64
N ASN A 83 -9.72 -1.03 20.75
CA ASN A 83 -10.27 -0.15 19.73
C ASN A 83 -9.67 1.25 19.78
N GLN A 84 -8.88 1.60 18.78
CA GLN A 84 -8.07 2.83 18.69
C GLN A 84 -8.48 3.72 17.51
N PRO A 85 -8.11 5.02 17.52
CA PRO A 85 -8.22 5.88 16.34
C PRO A 85 -7.47 5.31 15.13
N ASN A 86 -7.88 5.62 13.93
CA ASN A 86 -7.23 5.23 12.69
C ASN A 86 -6.75 6.48 11.91
N PRO A 87 -5.45 6.66 11.69
CA PRO A 87 -4.33 5.78 12.04
C PRO A 87 -3.98 5.79 13.54
N PHE A 88 -3.39 4.69 14.01
CA PHE A 88 -2.87 4.56 15.37
C PHE A 88 -1.34 4.59 15.36
N PHE A 89 -0.75 5.31 16.33
CA PHE A 89 0.70 5.48 16.44
C PHE A 89 1.21 4.90 17.74
N ILE A 90 2.31 4.15 17.65
CA ILE A 90 3.09 3.76 18.83
C ILE A 90 4.37 4.59 18.80
N LEU A 91 4.59 5.34 19.89
CA LEU A 91 5.77 6.16 20.05
C LEU A 91 6.88 5.38 20.74
N ASP A 92 8.10 5.69 20.40
CA ASP A 92 9.27 5.21 21.12
C ASP A 92 9.34 5.93 22.48
N PRO A 93 9.38 5.19 23.61
CA PRO A 93 9.33 5.80 24.94
C PRO A 93 10.57 6.65 25.29
N ALA A 94 11.70 6.38 24.64
CA ALA A 94 12.94 7.11 24.92
C ALA A 94 13.04 8.44 24.15
N THR A 95 12.51 8.46 22.91
CA THR A 95 12.69 9.59 22.00
C THR A 95 11.40 10.34 21.71
N GLY A 96 10.23 9.77 22.01
CA GLY A 96 8.92 10.30 21.62
C GLY A 96 8.65 10.25 20.11
N ALA A 97 9.55 9.67 19.32
CA ALA A 97 9.40 9.54 17.87
C ALA A 97 8.45 8.41 17.52
N ILE A 98 7.81 8.49 16.34
CA ILE A 98 6.95 7.42 15.85
C ILE A 98 7.80 6.17 15.59
N ARG A 99 7.42 5.06 16.22
CA ARG A 99 8.02 3.73 16.03
C ARG A 99 7.21 2.86 15.07
N PHE A 100 5.88 2.84 15.25
CA PHE A 100 4.95 2.11 14.39
C PHE A 100 3.79 3.01 13.98
N VAL A 101 3.28 2.76 12.78
CA VAL A 101 2.00 3.28 12.34
C VAL A 101 1.14 2.09 11.97
N MET A 102 0.00 1.93 12.63
CA MET A 102 -1.01 0.97 12.25
C MET A 102 -2.19 1.71 11.64
N ALA A 103 -2.60 1.29 10.44
CA ALA A 103 -3.69 1.93 9.74
C ALA A 103 -4.51 0.91 8.95
N LYS A 104 -5.77 1.25 8.72
CA LYS A 104 -6.73 0.46 7.94
C LYS A 104 -7.39 1.35 6.89
N MET A 105 -7.61 0.79 5.71
CA MET A 105 -8.30 1.46 4.61
C MET A 105 -9.19 0.46 3.88
N VAL A 106 -10.36 0.91 3.45
CA VAL A 106 -11.35 0.13 2.72
C VAL A 106 -11.52 0.73 1.33
N GLY A 107 -11.30 -0.08 0.30
CA GLY A 107 -11.60 0.25 -1.08
C GLY A 107 -12.98 -0.26 -1.46
N ILE A 108 -13.86 0.60 -1.94
CA ILE A 108 -15.23 0.28 -2.31
C ILE A 108 -15.43 0.66 -3.78
N GLY A 109 -15.85 -0.28 -4.60
CA GLY A 109 -16.06 -0.05 -6.02
C GLY A 109 -16.69 -1.24 -6.72
N TYR A 110 -16.90 -1.15 -8.02
CA TYR A 110 -17.49 -2.22 -8.80
C TYR A 110 -16.41 -3.04 -9.51
N SER A 111 -16.57 -4.36 -9.50
CA SER A 111 -15.74 -5.26 -10.31
C SER A 111 -16.02 -5.07 -11.80
N PRO A 112 -15.17 -5.60 -12.71
CA PRO A 112 -15.44 -5.56 -14.15
C PRO A 112 -16.75 -6.24 -14.57
N VAL A 113 -17.31 -7.11 -13.74
CA VAL A 113 -18.62 -7.77 -13.98
C VAL A 113 -19.80 -7.06 -13.31
N GLY A 114 -19.58 -5.85 -12.75
CA GLY A 114 -20.64 -5.02 -12.16
C GLY A 114 -21.03 -5.35 -10.72
N ASN A 115 -20.32 -6.24 -10.03
CA ASN A 115 -20.58 -6.53 -8.63
C ASN A 115 -19.90 -5.51 -7.73
N LEU A 116 -20.59 -5.03 -6.69
CA LEU A 116 -19.98 -4.23 -5.64
C LEU A 116 -18.94 -5.05 -4.88
N VAL A 117 -17.72 -4.55 -4.82
CA VAL A 117 -16.61 -5.20 -4.13
C VAL A 117 -16.05 -4.27 -3.07
N ILE A 118 -15.75 -4.83 -1.92
CA ILE A 118 -15.14 -4.14 -0.80
C ILE A 118 -13.82 -4.84 -0.49
N VAL A 119 -12.72 -4.09 -0.61
CA VAL A 119 -11.37 -4.56 -0.30
C VAL A 119 -10.93 -3.91 0.99
N ASP A 120 -10.66 -4.71 1.99
CA ASP A 120 -10.18 -4.28 3.31
C ASP A 120 -8.68 -4.53 3.40
N GLN A 121 -7.91 -3.50 3.72
CA GLN A 121 -6.47 -3.56 3.87
C GLN A 121 -6.03 -2.93 5.18
N SER A 122 -5.22 -3.67 5.92
CA SER A 122 -4.54 -3.19 7.12
C SER A 122 -3.04 -3.18 6.91
N LEU A 123 -2.35 -2.23 7.50
CA LEU A 123 -0.90 -2.08 7.44
C LEU A 123 -0.34 -1.80 8.81
N LEU A 124 0.66 -2.58 9.20
CA LEU A 124 1.59 -2.23 10.26
C LEU A 124 2.89 -1.74 9.63
N PHE A 125 3.14 -0.44 9.70
CA PHE A 125 4.37 0.18 9.20
C PHE A 125 5.38 0.28 10.34
N ASP A 126 6.34 -0.65 10.35
CA ASP A 126 7.40 -0.74 11.37
C ASP A 126 8.67 -0.04 10.90
N LEU A 127 8.95 1.11 11.48
CA LEU A 127 10.13 1.92 11.15
C LEU A 127 11.46 1.27 11.56
N LEU A 128 11.45 0.45 12.61
CA LEU A 128 12.65 -0.26 13.02
C LEU A 128 13.07 -1.33 12.01
N SER A 129 12.09 -2.00 11.39
CA SER A 129 12.37 -2.95 10.30
C SER A 129 13.03 -2.26 9.11
N TYR A 130 12.60 -1.07 8.75
CA TYR A 130 13.25 -0.28 7.69
C TYR A 130 14.67 0.14 8.07
N LEU A 131 14.90 0.57 9.32
CA LEU A 131 16.25 0.90 9.81
C LEU A 131 17.18 -0.32 9.68
N LYS A 132 16.71 -1.50 10.07
CA LYS A 132 17.48 -2.77 9.93
C LYS A 132 17.82 -3.07 8.47
N MET A 133 16.84 -2.94 7.57
CA MET A 133 17.03 -3.18 6.13
C MET A 133 18.07 -2.22 5.53
N ASP A 134 17.98 -0.92 5.84
CA ASP A 134 18.93 0.08 5.35
C ASP A 134 20.34 -0.17 5.88
N ALA A 135 20.46 -0.46 7.18
CA ALA A 135 21.73 -0.78 7.80
C ALA A 135 22.40 -2.02 7.14
N ILE A 136 21.63 -3.10 6.90
CA ILE A 136 22.14 -4.30 6.20
C ILE A 136 22.57 -3.96 4.78
N ALA A 137 21.77 -3.17 4.05
CA ALA A 137 22.10 -2.75 2.69
C ALA A 137 23.41 -1.95 2.65
N LYS A 138 23.63 -1.03 3.60
CA LYS A 138 24.84 -0.23 3.71
C LYS A 138 26.07 -1.08 4.08
N ILE A 139 25.94 -2.01 5.05
CA ILE A 139 27.02 -2.95 5.40
C ILE A 139 27.49 -3.76 4.18
N ARG A 140 26.56 -4.18 3.32
CA ARG A 140 26.92 -4.91 2.08
C ARG A 140 27.59 -4.04 1.03
N ALA A 141 27.19 -2.78 0.92
CA ALA A 141 27.68 -1.86 -0.10
C ALA A 141 28.99 -1.17 0.28
N VAL A 142 29.22 -0.90 1.55
CA VAL A 142 30.33 -0.08 2.05
C VAL A 142 31.13 -0.83 3.11
N LYS A 143 32.40 -1.11 2.79
CA LYS A 143 33.31 -1.80 3.74
C LYS A 143 33.58 -0.91 4.96
N GLY A 144 33.56 -1.54 6.14
CA GLY A 144 33.96 -0.90 7.40
C GLY A 144 32.87 -0.12 8.10
N CYS A 145 31.69 0.11 7.48
CA CYS A 145 30.61 0.83 8.16
C CYS A 145 29.90 -0.02 9.23
N GLY A 146 30.07 -1.33 9.23
CA GLY A 146 29.43 -2.22 10.19
C GLY A 146 29.52 -3.68 9.82
N LYS A 147 28.95 -4.52 10.67
CA LYS A 147 28.82 -5.98 10.46
C LYS A 147 27.59 -6.53 11.20
N VAL A 148 27.18 -7.72 10.82
CA VAL A 148 26.19 -8.50 11.58
C VAL A 148 26.97 -9.51 12.44
N ALA A 149 26.80 -9.44 13.75
CA ALA A 149 27.59 -10.24 14.69
C ALA A 149 26.87 -10.48 16.03
N ASN A 150 27.40 -11.40 16.81
CA ASN A 150 27.04 -11.53 18.21
C ASN A 150 27.87 -10.53 19.05
N LYS A 151 27.25 -9.89 20.04
CA LYS A 151 27.94 -8.94 20.96
C LYS A 151 29.20 -9.53 21.60
N SER A 152 29.18 -10.82 21.94
CA SER A 152 30.33 -11.52 22.55
C SER A 152 31.53 -11.66 21.60
N THR A 153 31.33 -11.53 20.30
CA THR A 153 32.39 -11.64 19.29
C THR A 153 32.96 -10.30 18.85
N LEU A 154 32.48 -9.19 19.44
CA LEU A 154 32.99 -7.86 19.17
C LEU A 154 34.37 -7.66 19.82
N SER A 155 35.30 -7.09 19.05
CA SER A 155 36.61 -6.66 19.58
C SER A 155 36.43 -5.46 20.54
N GLU A 156 37.49 -5.17 21.34
CA GLU A 156 37.48 -4.04 22.27
C GLU A 156 37.14 -2.69 21.57
N LYS A 157 37.62 -2.53 20.32
CA LYS A 157 37.34 -1.31 19.52
C LYS A 157 35.91 -1.21 19.01
N GLU A 158 35.20 -2.33 18.97
CA GLU A 158 33.85 -2.44 18.42
C GLU A 158 32.77 -2.46 19.54
N LYS A 159 33.18 -2.51 20.81
CA LYS A 159 32.25 -2.52 21.94
C LYS A 159 31.37 -1.27 22.01
N ASP A 160 31.88 -0.12 21.52
CA ASP A 160 31.17 1.13 21.47
C ASP A 160 30.34 1.33 20.19
N TRP A 161 30.30 0.32 19.32
CA TRP A 161 29.50 0.38 18.11
C TRP A 161 28.01 0.38 18.40
N PHE A 162 27.24 1.10 17.58
CA PHE A 162 25.80 1.14 17.69
C PHE A 162 25.19 -0.21 17.34
N PHE A 163 24.46 -0.81 18.28
CA PHE A 163 23.91 -2.15 18.15
C PHE A 163 22.40 -2.15 17.95
N ILE A 164 21.92 -2.82 16.91
CA ILE A 164 20.49 -3.02 16.62
C ILE A 164 20.19 -4.52 16.66
N PRO A 165 19.41 -5.03 17.63
CA PRO A 165 19.10 -6.43 17.74
C PRO A 165 18.24 -6.92 16.56
N ILE A 166 18.53 -8.13 16.04
CA ILE A 166 17.77 -8.75 14.92
C ILE A 166 17.07 -10.03 15.39
N LEU A 167 17.80 -11.01 15.85
CA LEU A 167 17.27 -12.33 16.25
C LEU A 167 16.99 -12.40 17.74
N ASP A 168 17.91 -11.88 18.53
CA ASP A 168 17.84 -11.80 19.99
C ASP A 168 18.60 -10.55 20.46
N GLU A 169 18.68 -10.35 21.76
CA GLU A 169 19.38 -9.21 22.38
C GLU A 169 20.91 -9.21 22.17
N ASN A 170 21.47 -10.36 21.79
CA ASN A 170 22.91 -10.53 21.63
C ASN A 170 23.35 -10.61 20.17
N TYR A 171 22.44 -10.94 19.22
CA TYR A 171 22.76 -11.06 17.81
C TYR A 171 22.09 -9.97 17.00
N GLY A 172 22.88 -9.14 16.31
CA GLY A 172 22.34 -7.99 15.61
C GLY A 172 23.32 -7.30 14.68
N ILE A 173 22.91 -6.13 14.25
CA ILE A 173 23.68 -5.22 13.41
C ILE A 173 24.52 -4.33 14.31
N CYS A 174 25.82 -4.31 14.03
CA CYS A 174 26.78 -3.43 14.68
C CYS A 174 27.25 -2.39 13.66
N LEU A 175 27.04 -1.12 13.93
CA LEU A 175 27.42 0.00 13.07
C LEU A 175 28.49 0.85 13.73
N ASP A 176 29.54 1.20 12.99
CA ASP A 176 30.56 2.12 13.46
C ASP A 176 29.99 3.54 13.50
N PRO A 177 29.83 4.16 14.69
CA PRO A 177 29.26 5.51 14.82
C PRO A 177 30.17 6.62 14.25
N LEU A 178 31.46 6.32 14.03
CA LEU A 178 32.43 7.26 13.46
C LEU A 178 32.44 7.18 11.92
N HIS A 179 31.83 6.16 11.33
CA HIS A 179 31.78 6.01 9.88
C HIS A 179 30.75 6.98 9.25
N PRO A 180 31.07 7.69 8.15
CA PRO A 180 30.17 8.67 7.52
C PRO A 180 28.78 8.09 7.16
N GLU A 181 28.73 6.81 6.77
CA GLU A 181 27.45 6.14 6.42
C GLU A 181 26.52 5.95 7.61
N PHE A 182 27.03 5.93 8.85
CA PHE A 182 26.20 5.91 10.04
C PHE A 182 25.27 7.13 10.10
N ILE A 183 25.81 8.31 9.86
CA ILE A 183 25.02 9.57 9.80
C ILE A 183 23.95 9.49 8.70
N ASN A 184 24.27 8.91 7.55
CA ASN A 184 23.33 8.76 6.47
C ASN A 184 22.17 7.81 6.84
N ILE A 185 22.45 6.68 7.50
CA ILE A 185 21.44 5.74 7.99
C ILE A 185 20.51 6.43 9.00
N ILE A 186 21.06 7.16 9.97
CA ILE A 186 20.27 7.87 10.97
C ILE A 186 19.43 8.98 10.34
N LYS A 187 19.99 9.73 9.39
CA LYS A 187 19.26 10.76 8.64
C LYS A 187 18.07 10.19 7.89
N GLU A 188 18.26 9.09 7.15
CA GLU A 188 17.19 8.41 6.41
C GLU A 188 16.10 7.89 7.36
N HIS A 189 16.50 7.29 8.48
CA HIS A 189 15.55 6.82 9.51
C HIS A 189 14.73 7.97 10.11
N THR A 190 15.39 9.06 10.52
CA THR A 190 14.74 10.24 11.09
C THR A 190 13.77 10.88 10.08
N GLN A 191 14.15 10.91 8.81
CA GLN A 191 13.28 11.41 7.74
C GLN A 191 12.04 10.52 7.58
N ARG A 192 12.19 9.19 7.64
CA ARG A 192 11.04 8.28 7.61
C ARG A 192 10.15 8.43 8.83
N GLN A 193 10.71 8.62 10.03
CA GLN A 193 9.93 8.90 11.23
C GLN A 193 9.08 10.17 11.07
N ARG A 194 9.67 11.24 10.54
CA ARG A 194 8.98 12.51 10.29
C ARG A 194 7.78 12.36 9.32
N PHE A 195 7.88 11.47 8.35
CA PHE A 195 6.84 11.25 7.33
C PHE A 195 6.13 9.90 7.47
N ALA A 196 6.24 9.23 8.62
CA ALA A 196 5.78 7.87 8.83
C ALA A 196 4.30 7.67 8.47
N GLU A 197 3.42 8.55 8.95
CA GLU A 197 2.00 8.53 8.64
C GLU A 197 1.75 8.63 7.13
N ARG A 198 2.32 9.63 6.49
CA ARG A 198 2.15 9.86 5.05
C ARG A 198 2.63 8.67 4.21
N ILE A 199 3.76 8.07 4.60
CA ILE A 199 4.31 6.88 3.91
C ILE A 199 3.38 5.69 4.12
N ALA A 200 2.95 5.42 5.36
CA ALA A 200 2.04 4.32 5.67
C ALA A 200 0.71 4.42 4.92
N LEU A 201 0.09 5.60 4.93
CA LEU A 201 -1.15 5.85 4.20
C LEU A 201 -0.98 5.73 2.68
N GLY A 202 0.16 6.16 2.13
CA GLY A 202 0.48 5.99 0.71
C GLY A 202 0.62 4.52 0.30
N ILE A 203 1.28 3.71 1.13
CA ILE A 203 1.41 2.25 0.93
C ILE A 203 0.03 1.60 1.01
N LEU A 204 -0.75 1.94 2.02
CA LEU A 204 -2.08 1.37 2.26
C LEU A 204 -3.04 1.68 1.11
N LYS A 205 -3.07 2.92 0.65
CA LYS A 205 -3.84 3.37 -0.51
C LYS A 205 -3.48 2.56 -1.76
N ARG A 206 -2.18 2.44 -2.06
CA ARG A 206 -1.71 1.64 -3.19
C ARG A 206 -2.14 0.19 -3.07
N ASN A 207 -2.07 -0.41 -1.88
CA ASN A 207 -2.45 -1.79 -1.66
C ASN A 207 -3.96 -2.00 -1.86
N CYS A 208 -4.81 -1.11 -1.35
CA CYS A 208 -6.25 -1.15 -1.61
C CYS A 208 -6.57 -1.13 -3.10
N LEU A 209 -5.98 -0.21 -3.85
CA LEU A 209 -6.20 -0.08 -5.29
C LEU A 209 -5.67 -1.29 -6.07
N ARG A 210 -4.48 -1.79 -5.70
CA ARG A 210 -3.86 -2.96 -6.32
C ARG A 210 -4.68 -4.23 -6.17
N HIS A 211 -5.30 -4.42 -5.00
CA HIS A 211 -6.09 -5.61 -4.71
C HIS A 211 -7.55 -5.49 -5.15
N HIS A 212 -8.00 -4.29 -5.52
CA HIS A 212 -9.37 -4.09 -5.97
C HIS A 212 -9.55 -4.59 -7.42
N PRO A 213 -10.51 -5.49 -7.70
CA PRO A 213 -10.68 -6.10 -9.03
C PRO A 213 -11.01 -5.10 -10.14
N ALA A 214 -11.52 -3.92 -9.83
CA ALA A 214 -11.72 -2.85 -10.82
C ALA A 214 -10.41 -2.40 -11.49
N ILE A 215 -9.26 -2.57 -10.82
CA ILE A 215 -7.93 -2.25 -11.34
C ILE A 215 -7.14 -3.55 -11.58
N GLY A 216 -7.01 -4.39 -10.54
CA GLY A 216 -6.59 -5.80 -10.61
C GLY A 216 -5.26 -6.13 -11.28
N ILE A 217 -4.44 -5.13 -11.63
CA ILE A 217 -3.24 -5.34 -12.43
C ILE A 217 -2.02 -5.47 -11.53
N MET A 218 -1.40 -6.63 -11.61
CA MET A 218 -0.17 -6.90 -10.87
C MET A 218 1.09 -6.63 -11.68
N ASN A 219 1.07 -6.89 -13.00
CA ASN A 219 2.22 -6.75 -13.88
C ASN A 219 1.84 -5.96 -15.13
N VAL A 220 2.68 -5.03 -15.52
CA VAL A 220 2.58 -4.29 -16.78
C VAL A 220 3.81 -4.58 -17.63
N GLN A 221 3.64 -4.60 -18.95
CA GLN A 221 4.75 -4.66 -19.90
C GLN A 221 4.93 -3.29 -20.53
N LEU A 222 6.16 -2.80 -20.51
CA LEU A 222 6.49 -1.52 -21.13
C LEU A 222 6.77 -1.75 -22.63
N GLY A 223 6.14 -0.95 -23.46
CA GLY A 223 6.44 -0.83 -24.87
C GLY A 223 7.50 0.25 -25.14
N GLU A 224 7.57 0.68 -26.39
CA GLU A 224 8.49 1.73 -26.80
C GLU A 224 8.28 3.03 -26.00
N GLY A 225 9.37 3.71 -25.66
CA GLY A 225 9.35 4.95 -24.87
C GLY A 225 8.97 4.76 -23.40
N GLY A 226 9.01 3.52 -22.85
CA GLY A 226 8.72 3.28 -21.45
C GLY A 226 7.25 3.52 -21.07
N LYS A 227 6.34 3.29 -22.02
CA LYS A 227 4.88 3.46 -21.86
C LYS A 227 4.16 2.12 -21.86
N CYS A 228 3.03 2.06 -21.17
CA CYS A 228 2.09 0.94 -21.25
C CYS A 228 0.65 1.43 -21.25
N LYS A 229 -0.25 0.68 -21.88
CA LYS A 229 -1.69 0.92 -21.87
C LYS A 229 -2.36 -0.12 -20.99
N VAL A 230 -3.19 0.36 -20.08
CA VAL A 230 -3.91 -0.47 -19.12
C VAL A 230 -5.39 -0.33 -19.40
N PRO A 231 -6.08 -1.37 -19.88
CA PRO A 231 -7.52 -1.34 -20.09
C PRO A 231 -8.24 -1.38 -18.74
N ILE A 232 -9.10 -0.39 -18.51
CA ILE A 232 -9.97 -0.33 -17.33
C ILE A 232 -11.42 -0.40 -17.79
N LEU A 233 -12.19 -1.29 -17.18
CA LEU A 233 -13.64 -1.35 -17.29
C LEU A 233 -14.22 -0.91 -15.95
N ALA A 234 -14.83 0.26 -15.92
CA ALA A 234 -15.38 0.83 -14.71
C ALA A 234 -16.92 0.84 -14.76
N TRP A 235 -17.52 0.42 -13.66
CA TRP A 235 -18.94 0.64 -13.39
C TRP A 235 -19.05 1.77 -12.37
N ARG A 236 -19.90 2.76 -12.62
CA ARG A 236 -20.08 3.91 -11.75
C ARG A 236 -21.52 3.99 -11.26
N LYS A 237 -21.65 4.09 -9.96
CA LYS A 237 -22.82 4.59 -9.25
C LYS A 237 -22.30 5.66 -8.29
N ASP A 238 -22.97 6.79 -8.25
CA ASP A 238 -22.64 7.85 -7.29
C ASP A 238 -23.14 7.43 -5.91
N LEU A 239 -22.22 6.91 -5.09
CA LEU A 239 -22.45 6.63 -3.67
C LEU A 239 -22.11 7.89 -2.87
N GLY A 240 -23.02 8.31 -1.98
CA GLY A 240 -22.77 9.44 -1.08
C GLY A 240 -21.66 9.11 -0.06
N MET A 241 -20.92 10.14 0.40
CA MET A 241 -19.82 9.96 1.36
C MET A 241 -20.27 9.30 2.69
N GLU A 242 -21.50 9.56 3.13
CA GLU A 242 -22.06 8.94 4.34
C GLU A 242 -22.33 7.45 4.12
N GLU A 243 -22.86 7.07 2.97
CA GLU A 243 -23.09 5.67 2.59
C GLU A 243 -21.78 4.88 2.51
N LEU A 244 -20.73 5.48 1.91
CA LEU A 244 -19.39 4.89 1.85
C LEU A 244 -18.79 4.69 3.26
N ARG A 245 -18.93 5.65 4.16
CA ARG A 245 -18.46 5.53 5.55
C ARG A 245 -19.19 4.43 6.28
N LYS A 246 -20.53 4.38 6.18
CA LYS A 246 -21.34 3.35 6.81
C LYS A 246 -20.93 1.95 6.35
N ILE A 247 -20.75 1.75 5.03
CA ILE A 247 -20.27 0.47 4.46
C ILE A 247 -18.90 0.08 5.05
N ALA A 248 -17.98 1.05 5.16
CA ALA A 248 -16.63 0.80 5.67
C ALA A 248 -16.66 0.43 7.18
N GLU A 249 -17.49 1.10 7.97
CA GLU A 249 -17.65 0.87 9.41
C GLU A 249 -18.34 -0.46 9.71
N ASP A 250 -19.45 -0.78 9.02
CA ASP A 250 -20.17 -2.05 9.17
C ASP A 250 -19.27 -3.26 8.89
N LYS A 251 -18.37 -3.14 7.91
CA LYS A 251 -17.45 -4.22 7.59
C LYS A 251 -16.31 -4.33 8.61
N SER A 252 -15.87 -3.21 9.14
CA SER A 252 -14.87 -3.18 10.22
C SER A 252 -15.39 -3.85 11.50
N ALA A 253 -16.67 -3.65 11.82
CA ALA A 253 -17.32 -4.25 12.98
C ALA A 253 -17.59 -5.77 12.84
N ARG A 254 -17.70 -6.30 11.61
CA ARG A 254 -17.93 -7.74 11.34
C ARG A 254 -16.65 -8.57 11.24
N ALA A 255 -15.50 -7.94 11.18
CA ALA A 255 -14.18 -8.59 11.04
C ALA A 255 -13.42 -8.71 12.37
N GLY A 256 -13.98 -8.22 13.46
CA GLY A 256 -13.55 -8.44 14.85
C GLY A 256 -14.49 -9.39 15.55
#